data_a7d580003a1a91e1486d6ab7f92af41d
#
_entry.id   a7d580003a1a91e1486d6ab7f92af41d
#
_cell.length_a   1.000
_cell.length_b   1.000
_cell.length_c   1.000
_cell.angle_alpha   90.00
_cell.angle_beta   90.00
_cell.angle_gamma   90.00
#
_symmetry.space_group_name_H-M   'P 1'
#
loop_
_entity.id
_entity.type
_entity.pdbx_description
1 polymer ?
#
loop_
_entity_poly.entity_id
_entity_poly.type
_entity_poly.pdbx_seq_one_letter_code
_entity_poly.pdbx_strand_id
1 'polypeptide(L)'
;FLFFAIVESYKIEYISSLFNNFLIFLFISVFFNTIFLLYKKAKLINFILSNLIILSFFSLIGILNSNNGLYKILYAVILVSTMDIFAYLGGKLFGKRKIIPFISKGKTVEGTLIGLAFTIIISYFIKDLMDFNIIYSTVYGFLIGITAFSGDLLESFFKRTIGVKDSGKLIPGHGGLMDRFDGYFI
;
A
#
# COMPACT_ATOMS: atom_id res chain seq x y z
N PHE A 1 -1.97 4.82 -1.54
CA PHE A 1 -2.56 6.06 -0.99
C PHE A 1 -1.52 7.18 -0.88
N LEU A 2 -0.33 6.92 -0.34
CA LEU A 2 0.79 7.87 -0.23
C LEU A 2 1.16 8.46 -1.60
N PHE A 3 1.19 7.63 -2.63
CA PHE A 3 1.49 8.05 -3.99
C PHE A 3 0.46 9.04 -4.54
N PHE A 4 -0.84 8.80 -4.36
CA PHE A 4 -1.90 9.75 -4.77
C PHE A 4 -1.78 11.07 -4.01
N ALA A 5 -1.50 11.03 -2.71
CA ALA A 5 -1.31 12.24 -1.91
C ALA A 5 -0.13 13.09 -2.40
N ILE A 6 0.98 12.46 -2.80
CA ILE A 6 2.16 13.14 -3.34
C ILE A 6 1.85 13.81 -4.68
N VAL A 7 1.15 13.11 -5.59
CA VAL A 7 0.85 13.66 -6.92
C VAL A 7 -0.15 14.81 -6.86
N GLU A 8 -1.12 14.78 -5.95
CA GLU A 8 -2.05 15.91 -5.76
C GLU A 8 -1.42 17.12 -5.07
N SER A 9 -0.30 16.94 -4.35
CA SER A 9 0.41 18.04 -3.70
C SER A 9 0.98 19.08 -4.67
N TYR A 10 1.00 18.81 -5.97
CA TYR A 10 1.40 19.77 -6.99
C TYR A 10 0.35 20.88 -7.28
N LYS A 11 -0.87 20.78 -6.73
CA LYS A 11 -1.85 21.86 -6.79
C LYS A 11 -1.66 22.81 -5.59
N ILE A 12 -1.33 24.07 -5.86
CA ILE A 12 -0.90 25.09 -4.87
C ILE A 12 -1.91 25.28 -3.71
N GLU A 13 -3.21 25.15 -3.92
CA GLU A 13 -4.24 25.25 -2.88
C GLU A 13 -4.24 24.05 -1.91
N TYR A 14 -3.67 22.93 -2.34
CA TYR A 14 -3.60 21.69 -1.54
C TYR A 14 -2.41 21.69 -0.56
N ILE A 15 -1.37 22.51 -0.84
CA ILE A 15 -0.13 22.53 -0.04
C ILE A 15 -0.40 22.98 1.39
N SER A 16 -1.28 23.95 1.62
CA SER A 16 -1.58 24.45 2.97
C SER A 16 -2.35 23.43 3.81
N SER A 17 -3.32 22.73 3.22
CA SER A 17 -4.06 21.66 3.91
C SER A 17 -3.19 20.43 4.16
N LEU A 18 -2.32 20.09 3.21
CA LEU A 18 -1.32 19.01 3.38
C LEU A 18 -0.30 19.38 4.47
N PHE A 19 0.16 20.60 4.54
CA PHE A 19 1.09 21.06 5.55
C PHE A 19 0.47 20.99 6.95
N ASN A 20 -0.77 21.42 7.13
CA ASN A 20 -1.48 21.31 8.38
C ASN A 20 -1.72 19.84 8.76
N ASN A 21 -2.14 19.00 7.82
CA ASN A 21 -2.31 17.57 8.05
C ASN A 21 -0.97 16.88 8.38
N PHE A 22 0.13 17.29 7.75
CA PHE A 22 1.46 16.80 8.04
C PHE A 22 1.94 17.18 9.45
N LEU A 23 1.65 18.41 9.92
CA LEU A 23 1.95 18.82 11.30
C LEU A 23 1.15 18.02 12.32
N ILE A 24 -0.14 17.77 12.06
CA ILE A 24 -0.97 16.91 12.91
C ILE A 24 -0.42 15.48 12.92
N PHE A 25 -0.04 14.95 11.76
CA PHE A 25 0.61 13.65 11.64
C PHE A 25 1.90 13.58 12.47
N LEU A 26 2.78 14.57 12.34
CA LEU A 26 4.02 14.64 13.13
C LEU A 26 3.73 14.65 14.63
N PHE A 27 2.76 15.44 15.06
CA PHE A 27 2.39 15.53 16.48
C PHE A 27 1.87 14.18 17.02
N ILE A 28 0.95 13.54 16.31
CA ILE A 28 0.41 12.23 16.67
C ILE A 28 1.50 11.16 16.65
N SER A 29 2.35 11.17 15.62
CA SER A 29 3.49 10.25 15.49
C SER A 29 4.46 10.40 16.67
N VAL A 30 4.87 11.63 16.99
CA VAL A 30 5.76 11.90 18.13
C VAL A 30 5.10 11.46 19.44
N PHE A 31 3.82 11.76 19.65
CA PHE A 31 3.08 11.38 20.86
C PHE A 31 3.04 9.85 21.04
N PHE A 32 2.61 9.10 20.01
CA PHE A 32 2.57 7.64 20.08
C PHE A 32 3.96 7.02 20.23
N ASN A 33 4.96 7.55 19.52
CA ASN A 33 6.33 7.06 19.64
C ASN A 33 6.94 7.33 21.00
N THR A 34 6.61 8.45 21.64
CA THR A 34 7.05 8.74 23.01
C THR A 34 6.45 7.74 24.00
N ILE A 35 5.16 7.40 23.86
CA ILE A 35 4.52 6.36 24.65
C ILE A 35 5.20 5.01 24.43
N PHE A 36 5.50 4.64 23.19
CA PHE A 36 6.19 3.39 22.85
C PHE A 36 7.60 3.32 23.46
N LEU A 37 8.34 4.41 23.46
CA LEU A 37 9.68 4.50 24.08
C LEU A 37 9.62 4.34 25.60
N LEU A 38 8.58 4.88 26.24
CA LEU A 38 8.38 4.72 27.69
C LEU A 38 8.13 3.26 28.11
N TYR A 39 7.59 2.43 27.21
CA TYR A 39 7.33 1.01 27.46
C TYR A 39 8.56 0.10 27.31
N LYS A 40 9.80 0.59 27.33
CA LYS A 40 11.12 -0.12 27.40
C LYS A 40 11.33 -1.38 26.52
N LYS A 41 10.32 -1.83 25.73
CA LYS A 41 10.38 -3.02 24.87
C LYS A 41 10.24 -2.70 23.38
N ALA A 42 10.19 -1.42 23.01
CA ALA A 42 9.99 -1.03 21.62
C ALA A 42 11.27 -1.25 20.81
N LYS A 43 11.20 -2.17 19.86
CA LYS A 43 12.23 -2.32 18.83
C LYS A 43 12.03 -1.21 17.78
N LEU A 44 13.12 -0.73 17.16
CA LEU A 44 13.09 0.25 16.06
C LEU A 44 12.04 -0.11 14.98
N ILE A 45 11.83 -1.39 14.75
CA ILE A 45 10.87 -1.91 13.78
C ILE A 45 9.41 -1.53 14.14
N ASN A 46 9.06 -1.54 15.42
CA ASN A 46 7.71 -1.15 15.87
C ASN A 46 7.47 0.35 15.66
N PHE A 47 8.53 1.16 15.82
CA PHE A 47 8.51 2.58 15.53
C PHE A 47 8.23 2.83 14.04
N ILE A 48 8.94 2.15 13.15
CA ILE A 48 8.74 2.29 11.69
C ILE A 48 7.32 1.88 11.30
N LEU A 49 6.83 0.73 11.80
CA LEU A 49 5.48 0.23 11.50
C LEU A 49 4.38 1.18 11.95
N SER A 50 4.46 1.70 13.18
CA SER A 50 3.46 2.63 13.69
C SER A 50 3.39 3.91 12.85
N ASN A 51 4.54 4.44 12.42
CA ASN A 51 4.58 5.62 11.56
C ASN A 51 4.02 5.35 10.16
N LEU A 52 4.29 4.20 9.56
CA LEU A 52 3.73 3.82 8.26
C LEU A 52 2.20 3.72 8.32
N ILE A 53 1.66 3.07 9.36
CA ILE A 53 0.21 2.95 9.55
C ILE A 53 -0.44 4.33 9.71
N ILE A 54 0.12 5.18 10.58
CA ILE A 54 -0.42 6.52 10.80
C ILE A 54 -0.38 7.34 9.51
N LEU A 55 0.75 7.30 8.78
CA LEU A 55 0.90 8.00 7.50
C LEU A 55 -0.12 7.53 6.46
N SER A 56 -0.38 6.23 6.37
CA SER A 56 -1.38 5.66 5.46
C SER A 56 -2.79 6.16 5.76
N PHE A 57 -3.19 6.22 7.04
CA PHE A 57 -4.49 6.76 7.44
C PHE A 57 -4.63 8.25 7.10
N PHE A 58 -3.58 9.05 7.35
CA PHE A 58 -3.61 10.47 6.99
C PHE A 58 -3.69 10.68 5.48
N SER A 59 -2.95 9.88 4.70
CA SER A 59 -3.02 9.91 3.24
C SER A 59 -4.44 9.57 2.74
N LEU A 60 -5.07 8.56 3.35
CA LEU A 60 -6.45 8.18 3.02
C LEU A 60 -7.44 9.32 3.29
N ILE A 61 -7.36 9.96 4.46
CA ILE A 61 -8.20 11.12 4.80
C ILE A 61 -7.95 12.28 3.82
N GLY A 62 -6.68 12.54 3.46
CA GLY A 62 -6.31 13.56 2.48
C GLY A 62 -6.94 13.29 1.11
N ILE A 63 -6.91 12.05 0.64
CA ILE A 63 -7.54 11.67 -0.63
C ILE A 63 -9.06 11.81 -0.55
N LEU A 64 -9.70 11.38 0.54
CA LEU A 64 -11.15 11.51 0.73
C LEU A 64 -11.64 12.96 0.65
N ASN A 65 -10.85 13.89 1.20
CA ASN A 65 -11.17 15.31 1.19
C ASN A 65 -10.82 16.03 -0.14
N SER A 66 -10.17 15.33 -1.07
CA SER A 66 -9.85 15.88 -2.39
C SER A 66 -11.03 15.79 -3.36
N ASN A 67 -10.97 16.60 -4.43
CA ASN A 67 -11.95 16.48 -5.53
C ASN A 67 -11.96 15.05 -6.07
N ASN A 68 -13.16 14.45 -6.18
CA ASN A 68 -13.35 13.07 -6.63
C ASN A 68 -12.61 12.02 -5.77
N GLY A 69 -12.38 12.29 -4.47
CA GLY A 69 -11.63 11.42 -3.57
C GLY A 69 -12.14 9.97 -3.52
N LEU A 70 -13.45 9.77 -3.57
CA LEU A 70 -14.05 8.45 -3.59
C LEU A 70 -13.67 7.66 -4.87
N TYR A 71 -13.67 8.31 -6.02
CA TYR A 71 -13.25 7.68 -7.29
C TYR A 71 -11.75 7.33 -7.28
N LYS A 72 -10.91 8.15 -6.66
CA LYS A 72 -9.47 7.87 -6.49
C LYS A 72 -9.23 6.65 -5.62
N ILE A 73 -9.97 6.53 -4.53
CA ILE A 73 -9.90 5.35 -3.66
C ILE A 73 -10.38 4.11 -4.42
N LEU A 74 -11.52 4.20 -5.10
CA LEU A 74 -12.05 3.09 -5.89
C LEU A 74 -11.05 2.64 -6.96
N TYR A 75 -10.46 3.59 -7.68
CA TYR A 75 -9.41 3.33 -8.66
C TYR A 75 -8.21 2.59 -8.06
N ALA A 76 -7.69 3.08 -6.92
CA ALA A 76 -6.58 2.43 -6.22
C ALA A 76 -6.94 1.02 -5.74
N VAL A 77 -8.13 0.83 -5.14
CA VAL A 77 -8.60 -0.48 -4.66
C VAL A 77 -8.70 -1.49 -5.80
N ILE A 78 -9.27 -1.09 -6.95
CA ILE A 78 -9.35 -1.98 -8.12
C ILE A 78 -7.96 -2.39 -8.59
N LEU A 79 -7.02 -1.45 -8.69
CA LEU A 79 -5.67 -1.73 -9.19
C LEU A 79 -4.85 -2.59 -8.23
N VAL A 80 -4.89 -2.32 -6.92
CA VAL A 80 -4.22 -3.15 -5.91
C VAL A 80 -4.78 -4.56 -5.93
N SER A 81 -6.11 -4.72 -5.92
CA SER A 81 -6.75 -6.04 -6.01
C SER A 81 -6.39 -6.78 -7.30
N THR A 82 -6.30 -6.06 -8.42
CA THR A 82 -5.87 -6.61 -9.71
C THR A 82 -4.44 -7.14 -9.61
N MET A 83 -3.53 -6.36 -9.05
CA MET A 83 -2.14 -6.77 -8.85
C MET A 83 -2.05 -8.07 -8.05
N ASP A 84 -2.74 -8.15 -6.93
CA ASP A 84 -2.71 -9.33 -6.05
C ASP A 84 -3.28 -10.57 -6.73
N ILE A 85 -4.45 -10.46 -7.36
CA ILE A 85 -5.12 -11.58 -8.03
C ILE A 85 -4.25 -12.12 -9.17
N PHE A 86 -3.80 -11.24 -10.07
CA PHE A 86 -3.05 -11.69 -11.24
C PHE A 86 -1.61 -12.06 -10.92
N ALA A 87 -0.98 -11.46 -9.90
CA ALA A 87 0.32 -11.92 -9.42
C ALA A 87 0.21 -13.32 -8.80
N TYR A 88 -0.85 -13.61 -8.03
CA TYR A 88 -1.09 -14.93 -7.48
C TYR A 88 -1.37 -15.97 -8.59
N LEU A 89 -2.31 -15.69 -9.50
CA LEU A 89 -2.66 -16.60 -10.59
C LEU A 89 -1.48 -16.86 -11.52
N GLY A 90 -0.78 -15.79 -11.93
CA GLY A 90 0.41 -15.88 -12.76
C GLY A 90 1.54 -16.65 -12.08
N GLY A 91 1.74 -16.42 -10.78
CA GLY A 91 2.72 -17.15 -9.99
C GLY A 91 2.40 -18.63 -9.85
N LYS A 92 1.10 -18.99 -9.72
CA LYS A 92 0.65 -20.36 -9.63
C LYS A 92 0.76 -21.11 -10.96
N LEU A 93 0.44 -20.45 -12.08
CA LEU A 93 0.42 -21.08 -13.41
C LEU A 93 1.80 -21.11 -14.08
N PHE A 94 2.57 -20.04 -13.93
CA PHE A 94 3.83 -19.84 -14.68
C PHE A 94 5.05 -19.61 -13.79
N GLY A 95 4.88 -19.54 -12.45
CA GLY A 95 5.95 -19.20 -11.53
C GLY A 95 7.06 -20.25 -11.49
N LYS A 96 8.26 -19.86 -11.86
CA LYS A 96 9.47 -20.69 -11.81
C LYS A 96 10.48 -20.12 -10.82
N ARG A 97 10.67 -18.79 -10.82
CA ARG A 97 11.69 -18.09 -10.03
C ARG A 97 11.07 -17.38 -8.85
N LYS A 98 11.45 -17.76 -7.63
CA LYS A 98 11.01 -17.08 -6.41
C LYS A 98 11.78 -15.78 -6.22
N ILE A 99 11.10 -14.68 -5.83
CA ILE A 99 11.74 -13.37 -5.64
C ILE A 99 12.55 -13.39 -4.35
N ILE A 100 11.92 -13.65 -3.20
CA ILE A 100 12.57 -13.65 -1.90
C ILE A 100 12.04 -14.86 -1.09
N PRO A 101 12.64 -16.06 -1.24
CA PRO A 101 12.15 -17.28 -0.60
C PRO A 101 12.09 -17.22 0.93
N PHE A 102 12.99 -16.44 1.55
CA PHE A 102 13.06 -16.29 3.00
C PHE A 102 11.91 -15.47 3.59
N ILE A 103 11.34 -14.53 2.82
CA ILE A 103 10.28 -13.62 3.27
C ILE A 103 8.92 -14.18 2.84
N SER A 104 8.77 -14.49 1.56
CA SER A 104 7.54 -15.01 0.98
C SER A 104 7.82 -16.17 0.02
N LYS A 105 7.36 -17.37 0.39
CA LYS A 105 7.57 -18.58 -0.41
C LYS A 105 6.70 -18.64 -1.68
N GLY A 106 5.63 -17.84 -1.73
CA GLY A 106 4.64 -17.86 -2.81
C GLY A 106 4.91 -16.87 -3.95
N LYS A 107 5.70 -15.82 -3.70
CA LYS A 107 5.92 -14.75 -4.70
C LYS A 107 6.96 -15.13 -5.73
N THR A 108 6.60 -15.02 -7.00
CA THR A 108 7.45 -15.35 -8.16
C THR A 108 7.63 -14.15 -9.08
N VAL A 109 8.76 -14.09 -9.78
CA VAL A 109 9.07 -13.03 -10.74
C VAL A 109 8.04 -13.01 -11.86
N GLU A 110 7.69 -14.17 -12.38
CA GLU A 110 6.71 -14.34 -13.46
C GLU A 110 5.33 -13.86 -13.02
N GLY A 111 4.92 -14.23 -11.79
CA GLY A 111 3.65 -13.77 -11.22
C GLY A 111 3.61 -12.25 -11.08
N THR A 112 4.68 -11.64 -10.56
CA THR A 112 4.76 -10.18 -10.40
C THR A 112 4.70 -9.45 -11.74
N LEU A 113 5.37 -9.94 -12.78
CA LEU A 113 5.32 -9.35 -14.11
C LEU A 113 3.91 -9.45 -14.73
N ILE A 114 3.24 -10.59 -14.55
CA ILE A 114 1.85 -10.77 -15.00
C ILE A 114 0.92 -9.83 -14.23
N GLY A 115 1.05 -9.75 -12.91
CA GLY A 115 0.29 -8.81 -12.09
C GLY A 115 0.46 -7.36 -12.56
N LEU A 116 1.70 -6.90 -12.75
CA LEU A 116 1.98 -5.55 -13.27
C LEU A 116 1.37 -5.30 -14.65
N ALA A 117 1.49 -6.25 -15.57
CA ALA A 117 0.91 -6.13 -16.91
C ALA A 117 -0.62 -5.96 -16.84
N PHE A 118 -1.31 -6.80 -16.05
CA PHE A 118 -2.75 -6.69 -15.88
C PHE A 118 -3.18 -5.43 -15.14
N THR A 119 -2.41 -4.97 -14.16
CA THR A 119 -2.69 -3.70 -13.47
C THR A 119 -2.64 -2.52 -14.44
N ILE A 120 -1.66 -2.48 -15.35
CA ILE A 120 -1.57 -1.45 -16.40
C ILE A 120 -2.75 -1.55 -17.36
N ILE A 121 -3.11 -2.76 -17.79
CA ILE A 121 -4.25 -2.98 -18.70
C ILE A 121 -5.57 -2.52 -18.06
N ILE A 122 -5.84 -2.93 -16.81
CA ILE A 122 -7.06 -2.52 -16.10
C ILE A 122 -7.06 -1.02 -15.85
N SER A 123 -5.92 -0.41 -15.48
CA SER A 123 -5.77 1.03 -15.34
C SER A 123 -6.21 1.78 -16.61
N TYR A 124 -5.81 1.28 -17.78
CA TYR A 124 -6.23 1.84 -19.06
C TYR A 124 -7.77 1.76 -19.26
N PHE A 125 -8.39 0.63 -18.92
CA PHE A 125 -9.84 0.45 -19.09
C PHE A 125 -10.67 1.32 -18.12
N ILE A 126 -10.16 1.61 -16.93
CA ILE A 126 -10.86 2.43 -15.93
C ILE A 126 -10.35 3.88 -15.86
N LYS A 127 -9.57 4.33 -16.85
CA LYS A 127 -8.96 5.67 -16.89
C LYS A 127 -9.97 6.81 -16.79
N ASP A 128 -11.18 6.60 -17.31
CA ASP A 128 -12.25 7.60 -17.33
C ASP A 128 -12.80 7.92 -15.93
N LEU A 129 -12.57 7.04 -14.92
CA LEU A 129 -12.87 7.34 -13.52
C LEU A 129 -12.05 8.51 -12.97
N MET A 130 -10.91 8.79 -13.59
CA MET A 130 -9.93 9.78 -13.15
C MET A 130 -9.71 10.89 -14.20
N ASP A 131 -10.46 10.88 -15.28
CA ASP A 131 -10.25 11.75 -16.45
C ASP A 131 -8.80 11.70 -16.99
N PHE A 132 -8.16 10.52 -16.89
CA PHE A 132 -6.78 10.33 -17.33
C PHE A 132 -6.69 10.09 -18.84
N ASN A 133 -5.64 10.66 -19.44
CA ASN A 133 -5.21 10.23 -20.77
C ASN A 133 -4.46 8.88 -20.67
N ILE A 134 -4.16 8.29 -21.83
CA ILE A 134 -3.49 6.98 -21.94
C ILE A 134 -2.14 6.96 -21.20
N ILE A 135 -1.37 8.03 -21.32
CA ILE A 135 -0.03 8.12 -20.70
C ILE A 135 -0.16 8.11 -19.17
N TYR A 136 -1.03 8.96 -18.62
CA TYR A 136 -1.23 9.01 -17.17
C TYR A 136 -1.78 7.69 -16.64
N SER A 137 -2.77 7.08 -17.28
CA SER A 137 -3.30 5.79 -16.82
C SER A 137 -2.23 4.69 -16.80
N THR A 138 -1.37 4.62 -17.81
CA THR A 138 -0.27 3.65 -17.88
C THR A 138 0.74 3.86 -16.75
N VAL A 139 1.17 5.11 -16.53
CA VAL A 139 2.13 5.46 -15.48
C VAL A 139 1.54 5.17 -14.09
N TYR A 140 0.29 5.57 -13.83
CA TYR A 140 -0.37 5.31 -12.56
C TYR A 140 -0.60 3.82 -12.32
N GLY A 141 -1.02 3.06 -13.33
CA GLY A 141 -1.17 1.62 -13.23
C GLY A 141 0.13 0.92 -12.86
N PHE A 142 1.23 1.32 -13.48
CA PHE A 142 2.57 0.81 -13.18
C PHE A 142 3.01 1.16 -11.76
N LEU A 143 2.87 2.42 -11.36
CA LEU A 143 3.29 2.89 -10.02
C LEU A 143 2.46 2.24 -8.90
N ILE A 144 1.13 2.17 -9.05
CA ILE A 144 0.28 1.51 -8.07
C ILE A 144 0.60 0.01 -7.99
N GLY A 145 0.86 -0.66 -9.11
CA GLY A 145 1.24 -2.06 -9.11
C GLY A 145 2.55 -2.32 -8.37
N ILE A 146 3.58 -1.48 -8.58
CA ILE A 146 4.86 -1.60 -7.86
C ILE A 146 4.68 -1.30 -6.37
N THR A 147 3.96 -0.24 -6.02
CA THR A 147 3.75 0.12 -4.60
C THR A 147 2.95 -0.95 -3.87
N ALA A 148 1.88 -1.49 -4.45
CA ALA A 148 1.11 -2.59 -3.89
C ALA A 148 1.99 -3.83 -3.63
N PHE A 149 2.78 -4.23 -4.62
CA PHE A 149 3.73 -5.34 -4.48
C PHE A 149 4.77 -5.08 -3.38
N SER A 150 5.29 -3.86 -3.30
CA SER A 150 6.27 -3.46 -2.28
C SER A 150 5.67 -3.50 -0.88
N GLY A 151 4.41 -3.05 -0.72
CA GLY A 151 3.67 -3.07 0.54
C GLY A 151 3.52 -4.47 1.09
N ASP A 152 3.04 -5.39 0.26
CA ASP A 152 2.90 -6.80 0.64
C ASP A 152 4.27 -7.46 0.95
N LEU A 153 5.35 -7.10 0.25
CA LEU A 153 6.70 -7.56 0.60
C LEU A 153 7.17 -7.03 1.95
N LEU A 154 6.96 -5.74 2.22
CA LEU A 154 7.35 -5.11 3.47
C LEU A 154 6.58 -5.70 4.65
N GLU A 155 5.26 -5.89 4.53
CA GLU A 155 4.49 -6.53 5.58
C GLU A 155 4.96 -7.98 5.84
N SER A 156 5.19 -8.75 4.78
CA SER A 156 5.75 -10.09 4.88
C SER A 156 7.11 -10.09 5.59
N PHE A 157 7.99 -9.14 5.26
CA PHE A 157 9.28 -8.96 5.92
C PHE A 157 9.11 -8.66 7.41
N PHE A 158 8.22 -7.74 7.77
CA PHE A 158 7.97 -7.40 9.17
C PHE A 158 7.39 -8.58 9.96
N LYS A 159 6.47 -9.35 9.41
CA LYS A 159 5.96 -10.57 10.05
C LYS A 159 7.08 -11.56 10.34
N ARG A 160 8.02 -11.77 9.42
CA ARG A 160 9.16 -12.69 9.63
C ARG A 160 10.15 -12.16 10.68
N THR A 161 10.41 -10.85 10.72
CA THR A 161 11.33 -10.27 11.74
C THR A 161 10.78 -10.37 13.17
N ILE A 162 9.46 -10.40 13.33
CA ILE A 162 8.79 -10.58 14.61
C ILE A 162 8.63 -12.09 14.94
N GLY A 163 8.91 -12.99 13.99
CA GLY A 163 8.79 -14.44 14.17
C GLY A 163 7.36 -14.96 14.05
N VAL A 164 6.44 -14.16 13.49
CA VAL A 164 5.06 -14.58 13.23
C VAL A 164 4.82 -14.80 11.73
N LYS A 165 3.79 -15.59 11.42
CA LYS A 165 3.34 -15.81 10.05
C LYS A 165 2.12 -14.96 9.72
N ASP A 166 1.18 -14.87 10.64
CA ASP A 166 -0.09 -14.15 10.47
C ASP A 166 -0.17 -13.02 11.50
N SER A 167 -0.77 -11.88 11.14
CA SER A 167 -0.85 -10.69 12.00
C SER A 167 -1.84 -10.84 13.16
N GLY A 168 -2.66 -11.91 13.18
CA GLY A 168 -3.63 -12.18 14.24
C GLY A 168 -4.56 -13.34 13.89
N LYS A 169 -5.58 -13.54 14.74
CA LYS A 169 -6.62 -14.59 14.59
C LYS A 169 -8.02 -13.99 14.50
N LEU A 170 -8.15 -12.75 14.07
CA LEU A 170 -9.42 -12.03 14.11
C LEU A 170 -10.44 -12.60 13.11
N ILE A 171 -9.95 -13.12 11.98
CA ILE A 171 -10.80 -13.72 10.95
C ILE A 171 -10.54 -15.22 10.95
N PRO A 172 -11.53 -16.07 11.34
CA PRO A 172 -11.35 -17.52 11.36
C PRO A 172 -10.92 -18.07 9.99
N GLY A 173 -9.81 -18.81 9.95
CA GLY A 173 -9.25 -19.40 8.74
C GLY A 173 -8.51 -18.43 7.80
N HIS A 174 -8.44 -17.13 8.11
CA HIS A 174 -7.89 -16.10 7.20
C HIS A 174 -6.85 -15.16 7.84
N GLY A 175 -6.46 -15.37 9.10
CA GLY A 175 -5.44 -14.56 9.78
C GLY A 175 -5.96 -13.28 10.40
N GLY A 176 -5.13 -12.26 10.51
CA GLY A 176 -5.49 -10.95 11.06
C GLY A 176 -6.04 -9.98 10.03
N LEU A 177 -6.60 -8.87 10.50
CA LEU A 177 -7.11 -7.78 9.65
C LEU A 177 -5.98 -7.17 8.80
N MET A 178 -4.79 -7.02 9.37
CA MET A 178 -3.60 -6.47 8.69
C MET A 178 -3.20 -7.31 7.47
N ASP A 179 -3.37 -8.64 7.52
CA ASP A 179 -3.05 -9.54 6.40
C ASP A 179 -3.95 -9.32 5.16
N ARG A 180 -4.96 -8.45 5.25
CA ARG A 180 -5.89 -8.11 4.17
C ARG A 180 -5.65 -6.72 3.58
N PHE A 181 -4.99 -5.86 4.32
CA PHE A 181 -4.74 -4.48 3.92
C PHE A 181 -3.26 -4.20 3.60
N ASP A 182 -2.44 -5.24 3.53
CA ASP A 182 -0.99 -5.13 3.33
C ASP A 182 -0.58 -4.37 2.06
N GLY A 183 -1.26 -4.62 0.94
CA GLY A 183 -1.03 -3.90 -0.32
C GLY A 183 -1.47 -2.44 -0.31
N TYR A 184 -2.24 -2.00 0.70
CA TYR A 184 -2.81 -0.64 0.77
C TYR A 184 -2.02 0.31 1.68
N PHE A 185 -1.00 -0.17 2.41
CA PHE A 185 -0.23 0.65 3.36
C PHE A 185 0.85 1.55 2.72
N ILE A 186 1.14 1.39 1.45
CA ILE A 186 2.08 2.19 0.68
C ILE A 186 1.38 2.85 -0.50
#